data_88f5ac6a9d7650099a6c4eae9ee06556
#
_entry.id   88f5ac6a9d7650099a6c4eae9ee06556
#
_cell.length_a   1.000
_cell.length_b   1.000
_cell.length_c   1.000
_cell.angle_alpha   90.00
_cell.angle_beta   90.00
_cell.angle_gamma   90.00
#
_symmetry.space_group_name_H-M   'P 1'
#
loop_
_entity.id
_entity.type
_entity.pdbx_description
1 polymer ?
#
loop_
_entity_poly.entity_id
_entity_poly.type
_entity_poly.pdbx_seq_one_letter_code
_entity_poly.pdbx_strand_id
1 'polypeptide(L)' 'MIKVKQWCKSNGLNKIINEVATEEEAIDFVTDLLSDFEKEETKRLQSKGALPSNGYYSKHYFYYIIEQ' A
#
# COMPACT_ATOMS: atom_id res chain seq x y z
N MET A 1 -15.82 5.55 -2.65
CA MET A 1 -15.09 5.27 -1.42
C MET A 1 -13.68 4.80 -1.71
N ILE A 2 -12.74 5.13 -0.87
CA ILE A 2 -11.35 4.75 -1.04
C ILE A 2 -11.11 3.46 -0.24
N LYS A 3 -10.50 2.47 -0.87
CA LYS A 3 -10.22 1.18 -0.24
C LYS A 3 -8.73 0.92 -0.21
N VAL A 4 -8.26 0.22 0.83
CA VAL A 4 -6.89 -0.25 0.92
C VAL A 4 -6.90 -1.76 0.69
N LYS A 5 -6.20 -2.19 -0.36
CA LYS A 5 -6.08 -3.60 -0.72
C LYS A 5 -4.72 -4.12 -0.27
N GLN A 6 -4.72 -5.28 0.39
CA GLN A 6 -3.51 -5.97 0.81
C GLN A 6 -3.30 -7.18 -0.10
N TRP A 7 -2.12 -7.27 -0.72
CA TRP A 7 -1.73 -8.41 -1.54
C TRP A 7 -0.62 -9.17 -0.83
N CYS A 8 -0.88 -10.44 -0.53
CA CYS A 8 0.09 -11.28 0.17
C CYS A 8 1.12 -11.85 -0.81
N LYS A 9 2.40 -11.59 -0.55
CA LYS A 9 3.47 -12.04 -1.44
C LYS A 9 3.63 -13.55 -1.47
N SER A 10 3.34 -14.23 -0.37
CA SER A 10 3.58 -15.67 -0.26
C SER A 10 2.56 -16.50 -1.02
N ASN A 11 1.32 -16.05 -1.15
CA ASN A 11 0.25 -16.83 -1.78
C ASN A 11 -0.55 -16.07 -2.85
N GLY A 12 -0.24 -14.79 -3.05
CA GLY A 12 -0.91 -13.96 -4.07
C GLY A 12 -2.35 -13.59 -3.75
N LEU A 13 -2.82 -13.85 -2.54
CA LEU A 13 -4.19 -13.52 -2.18
C LEU A 13 -4.35 -12.04 -1.90
N ASN A 14 -5.50 -11.50 -2.32
CA ASN A 14 -5.86 -10.11 -2.12
C ASN A 14 -7.03 -10.01 -1.16
N LYS A 15 -7.03 -8.96 -0.33
CA LYS A 15 -8.23 -8.63 0.44
C LYS A 15 -8.25 -7.12 0.73
N ILE A 16 -9.47 -6.61 0.93
CA ILE A 16 -9.67 -5.23 1.34
C ILE A 16 -9.54 -5.19 2.86
N ILE A 17 -8.62 -4.38 3.37
CA ILE A 17 -8.34 -4.31 4.80
C ILE A 17 -8.85 -3.03 5.45
N ASN A 18 -9.21 -2.03 4.63
CA ASN A 18 -9.79 -0.79 5.16
C ASN A 18 -10.56 -0.06 4.06
N GLU A 19 -11.55 0.72 4.49
CA GLU A 19 -12.31 1.60 3.61
C GLU A 19 -12.41 2.96 4.31
N VAL A 20 -12.08 4.03 3.58
CA VAL A 20 -12.08 5.38 4.13
C VAL A 20 -12.70 6.35 3.14
N ALA A 21 -13.00 7.55 3.61
CA ALA A 21 -13.67 8.55 2.80
C ALA A 21 -12.72 9.27 1.84
N THR A 22 -11.46 9.46 2.23
CA THR A 22 -10.50 10.23 1.45
C THR A 22 -9.22 9.44 1.21
N GLU A 23 -8.51 9.82 0.13
CA GLU A 23 -7.22 9.24 -0.19
C GLU A 23 -6.18 9.53 0.89
N GLU A 24 -6.23 10.72 1.48
CA GLU A 24 -5.32 11.09 2.55
C GLU A 24 -5.44 10.17 3.76
N GLU A 25 -6.67 9.82 4.14
CA GLU A 25 -6.91 8.87 5.22
C GLU A 25 -6.34 7.48 4.88
N ALA A 26 -6.46 7.07 3.61
CA ALA A 26 -5.91 5.80 3.17
C ALA A 26 -4.38 5.80 3.23
N ILE A 27 -3.76 6.89 2.80
CA ILE A 27 -2.30 7.04 2.86
C ILE A 27 -1.82 6.98 4.30
N ASP A 28 -2.49 7.69 5.21
CA ASP A 28 -2.14 7.68 6.63
C ASP A 28 -2.26 6.26 7.21
N PHE A 29 -3.32 5.55 6.84
CA PHE A 29 -3.53 4.18 7.31
C PHE A 29 -2.38 3.26 6.86
N VAL A 30 -2.02 3.32 5.59
CA VAL A 30 -0.96 2.47 5.05
C VAL A 30 0.40 2.83 5.64
N THR A 31 0.72 4.11 5.73
CA THR A 31 2.02 4.53 6.26
C THR A 31 2.19 4.14 7.72
N ASP A 32 1.10 4.08 8.49
CA ASP A 32 1.17 3.61 9.88
C ASP A 32 1.50 2.11 9.97
N LEU A 33 1.23 1.35 8.92
CA LEU A 33 1.55 -0.08 8.87
C LEU A 33 3.01 -0.35 8.50
N LEU A 34 3.71 0.64 7.96
CA LEU A 34 5.05 0.48 7.42
C LEU A 34 6.12 0.94 8.41
N SER A 35 7.24 0.20 8.47
CA SER A 35 8.43 0.65 9.17
C SER A 35 9.12 1.74 8.36
N ASP A 36 10.09 2.43 8.98
CA ASP A 36 10.86 3.46 8.29
C ASP A 36 11.58 2.89 7.07
N PHE A 37 12.16 1.69 7.20
CA PHE A 37 12.80 1.02 6.09
C PHE A 37 11.82 0.75 4.95
N GLU A 38 10.63 0.27 5.28
CA GLU A 38 9.61 -0.03 4.27
C GLU A 38 9.13 1.23 3.55
N LYS A 39 9.03 2.34 4.27
CA LYS A 39 8.67 3.63 3.66
C LYS A 39 9.73 4.09 2.65
N GLU A 40 11.00 3.98 3.02
CA GLU A 40 12.11 4.33 2.12
C GLU A 40 12.15 3.42 0.90
N GLU A 41 11.96 2.12 1.10
CA GLU A 41 11.93 1.14 0.01
C GLU A 41 10.77 1.43 -0.93
N THR A 42 9.61 1.81 -0.40
CA THR A 42 8.45 2.19 -1.20
C THR A 42 8.79 3.35 -2.13
N LYS A 43 9.42 4.40 -1.59
CA LYS A 43 9.81 5.56 -2.39
C LYS A 43 10.80 5.17 -3.48
N ARG A 44 11.77 4.33 -3.16
CA ARG A 44 12.77 3.88 -4.11
C ARG A 44 12.13 3.11 -5.26
N LEU A 45 11.22 2.19 -4.94
CA LEU A 45 10.54 1.37 -5.95
C LEU A 45 9.61 2.20 -6.81
N GLN A 46 8.91 3.17 -6.23
CA GLN A 46 8.05 4.08 -6.99
C GLN A 46 8.87 4.93 -7.96
N SER A 47 10.02 5.41 -7.53
CA SER A 47 10.90 6.23 -8.37
C SER A 47 11.45 5.45 -9.55
N LYS A 48 11.67 4.15 -9.38
CA LYS A 48 12.16 3.27 -10.44
C LYS A 48 11.07 2.80 -11.40
N GLY A 49 9.81 3.05 -11.07
CA GLY A 49 8.69 2.52 -11.83
C GLY A 49 8.36 1.07 -11.51
N ALA A 50 8.97 0.50 -10.47
CA ALA A 50 8.70 -0.87 -10.05
C ALA A 50 7.39 -1.00 -9.24
N LEU A 51 6.93 0.12 -8.68
CA LEU A 51 5.63 0.21 -8.00
C LEU A 51 4.84 1.38 -8.57
N PRO A 52 3.51 1.26 -8.69
CA PRO A 52 2.69 2.41 -9.05
C PRO A 52 2.65 3.43 -7.91
N SER A 53 2.21 4.64 -8.21
CA SER A 53 2.17 5.72 -7.21
C SER A 53 1.23 5.41 -6.04
N ASN A 54 0.27 4.51 -6.24
CA ASN A 54 -0.66 4.08 -5.20
C ASN A 54 -0.25 2.76 -4.54
N GLY A 55 0.93 2.24 -4.85
CA GLY A 55 1.43 0.98 -4.31
C GLY A 55 2.47 1.22 -3.22
N TYR A 56 2.44 0.38 -2.19
CA TYR A 56 3.32 0.48 -1.03
C TYR A 56 3.96 -0.86 -0.73
N TYR A 57 5.26 -0.85 -0.48
CA TYR A 57 6.03 -2.04 -0.17
C TYR A 57 5.99 -2.34 1.33
N SER A 58 5.79 -3.62 1.67
CA SER A 58 5.95 -4.13 3.02
C SER A 58 6.72 -5.44 2.94
N LYS A 59 7.25 -5.92 4.06
CA LYS A 59 8.05 -7.14 4.09
C LYS A 59 7.29 -8.36 3.54
N HIS A 60 6.02 -8.49 3.92
CA HIS A 60 5.20 -9.66 3.54
C HIS A 60 4.08 -9.33 2.59
N TYR A 61 3.80 -8.05 2.35
CA TYR A 61 2.64 -7.61 1.58
C TYR A 61 2.99 -6.46 0.65
N PHE A 62 2.12 -6.26 -0.35
CA PHE A 62 2.00 -4.98 -1.03
C PHE A 62 0.65 -4.40 -0.69
N TYR A 63 0.61 -3.08 -0.47
CA TYR A 63 -0.64 -2.37 -0.22
C TYR A 63 -0.94 -1.46 -1.38
N TYR A 64 -2.20 -1.41 -1.79
CA TYR A 64 -2.64 -0.55 -2.89
C TYR A 64 -3.84 0.26 -2.44
N ILE A 65 -3.82 1.55 -2.77
CA ILE A 65 -4.96 2.43 -2.51
C ILE A 65 -5.76 2.50 -3.79
N ILE A 66 -7.00 2.08 -3.73
CA ILE A 66 -7.88 2.03 -4.90
C ILE A 66 -9.17 2.78 -4.63
N GLU A 67 -9.73 3.38 -5.68
CA GLU A 67 -10.99 4.08 -5.61
C GLU A 67 -12.06 3.25 -6.33
N GLN A 68 -13.19 3.10 -5.66
CA GLN A 68 -14.32 2.36 -6.23
C GLN A 68 -15.63 3.07 -5.98
#